data_2a08f7495fcb117df5044030f8089b3c
#
_entry.id   2a08f7495fcb117df5044030f8089b3c
#
_cell.length_a   1.000
_cell.length_b   1.000
_cell.length_c   1.000
_cell.angle_alpha   90.00
_cell.angle_beta   90.00
_cell.angle_gamma   90.00
#
_symmetry.space_group_name_H-M   'P 1'
#
loop_
_entity.id
_entity.type
_entity.pdbx_description
1 polymer ?
#
loop_
_entity_poly.entity_id
_entity_poly.type
_entity_poly.pdbx_seq_one_letter_code
_entity_poly.pdbx_strand_id
1 'polypeptide(L)'
;MAQVQIEQIKKTILSFFASKNVQIKKIIFFGSSSTGTDSADSDIDLLVLSDKFENMNIFQKAKATDGLEWILVKEYKKPFDILYYSDKDWENSNSLIITEAKKTGTIIYS
;
A
#
# COMPACT_ATOMS: atom_id res chain seq x y z
N MET A 1 -12.99 3.16 -7.73
CA MET A 1 -12.32 1.98 -8.32
C MET A 1 -13.20 0.75 -8.10
N ALA A 2 -13.29 -0.12 -9.10
CA ALA A 2 -14.13 -1.31 -9.01
C ALA A 2 -13.55 -2.33 -8.02
N GLN A 3 -14.43 -3.08 -7.35
CA GLN A 3 -14.02 -4.10 -6.39
C GLN A 3 -13.10 -5.16 -7.01
N VAL A 4 -13.34 -5.53 -8.25
CA VAL A 4 -12.51 -6.51 -8.96
C VAL A 4 -11.07 -6.00 -9.08
N GLN A 5 -10.90 -4.71 -9.40
CA GLN A 5 -9.55 -4.13 -9.50
C GLN A 5 -8.85 -4.08 -8.14
N ILE A 6 -9.58 -3.78 -7.08
CA ILE A 6 -9.02 -3.78 -5.71
C ILE A 6 -8.52 -5.17 -5.36
N GLU A 7 -9.28 -6.21 -5.67
CA GLU A 7 -8.87 -7.59 -5.41
C GLU A 7 -7.63 -7.97 -6.22
N GLN A 8 -7.55 -7.53 -7.47
CA GLN A 8 -6.37 -7.79 -8.31
C GLN A 8 -5.14 -7.06 -7.79
N ILE A 9 -5.28 -5.82 -7.36
CA ILE A 9 -4.18 -5.06 -6.76
C ILE A 9 -3.67 -5.77 -5.51
N LYS A 10 -4.57 -6.20 -4.65
CA LYS A 10 -4.21 -6.95 -3.45
C LYS A 10 -3.39 -8.20 -3.80
N LYS A 11 -3.86 -8.98 -4.74
CA LYS A 11 -3.17 -10.22 -5.15
C LYS A 11 -1.79 -9.93 -5.72
N THR A 12 -1.66 -8.88 -6.51
CA THR A 12 -0.37 -8.49 -7.08
C THR A 12 0.63 -8.14 -5.98
N ILE A 13 0.19 -7.36 -5.00
CA ILE A 13 1.05 -6.96 -3.88
C ILE A 13 1.48 -8.18 -3.07
N LEU A 14 0.54 -9.04 -2.71
CA LEU A 14 0.83 -10.22 -1.92
C LEU A 14 1.79 -11.17 -2.64
N SER A 15 1.58 -11.39 -3.94
CA SER A 15 2.46 -12.23 -4.74
C SER A 15 3.87 -11.67 -4.85
N PHE A 16 3.97 -10.35 -5.04
CA PHE A 16 5.25 -9.68 -5.13
C PHE A 16 6.09 -9.91 -3.88
N PHE A 17 5.49 -9.69 -2.70
CA PHE A 17 6.21 -9.86 -1.45
C PHE A 17 6.41 -11.31 -1.06
N ALA A 18 5.51 -12.20 -1.45
CA ALA A 18 5.69 -13.63 -1.21
C ALA A 18 6.95 -14.15 -1.90
N SER A 19 7.23 -13.66 -3.10
CA SER A 19 8.43 -14.05 -3.84
C SER A 19 9.73 -13.58 -3.17
N LYS A 20 9.61 -12.61 -2.26
CA LYS A 20 10.75 -12.05 -1.51
C LYS A 20 10.79 -12.51 -0.07
N ASN A 21 9.93 -13.45 0.32
CA ASN A 21 9.80 -13.94 1.69
C ASN A 21 9.43 -12.85 2.68
N VAL A 22 8.62 -11.89 2.25
CA VAL A 22 8.09 -10.83 3.11
C VAL A 22 6.61 -11.09 3.33
N GLN A 23 6.23 -11.29 4.59
CA GLN A 23 4.83 -11.49 4.95
C GLN A 23 4.17 -10.15 5.19
N ILE A 24 3.09 -9.88 4.46
CA ILE A 24 2.33 -8.65 4.61
C ILE A 24 1.27 -8.82 5.69
N LYS A 25 1.15 -7.83 6.56
CA LYS A 25 0.17 -7.84 7.64
C LYS A 25 -1.13 -7.17 7.24
N LYS A 26 -1.05 -6.00 6.62
CA LYS A 26 -2.23 -5.26 6.18
C LYS A 26 -1.92 -4.49 4.91
N ILE A 27 -2.97 -4.26 4.14
CA ILE A 27 -2.94 -3.33 3.01
C ILE A 27 -4.12 -2.40 3.18
N ILE A 28 -3.87 -1.10 3.22
CA ILE A 28 -4.91 -0.08 3.41
C ILE A 28 -4.99 0.78 2.16
N PHE A 29 -6.20 0.94 1.65
CA PHE A 29 -6.51 1.80 0.51
C PHE A 29 -7.06 3.09 1.08
N PHE A 30 -6.45 4.23 0.79
CA PHE A 30 -6.88 5.51 1.36
C PHE A 30 -6.82 6.63 0.31
N GLY A 31 -7.13 7.85 0.74
CA GLY A 31 -7.15 9.00 -0.15
C GLY A 31 -8.46 9.12 -0.93
N SER A 32 -8.47 9.92 -1.98
CA SER A 32 -9.68 10.20 -2.74
C SER A 32 -10.29 8.96 -3.38
N SER A 33 -9.45 8.03 -3.80
CA SER A 33 -9.92 6.78 -4.43
C SER A 33 -10.71 5.92 -3.46
N SER A 34 -10.34 5.91 -2.17
CA SER A 34 -11.04 5.10 -1.17
C SER A 34 -12.39 5.69 -0.79
N THR A 35 -12.58 7.00 -0.97
CA THR A 35 -13.83 7.69 -0.61
C THR A 35 -14.83 7.75 -1.77
N GLY A 36 -14.48 7.20 -2.91
CA GLY A 36 -15.35 7.20 -4.06
C GLY A 36 -15.37 8.50 -4.84
N THR A 37 -14.44 9.42 -4.51
CA THR A 37 -14.34 10.70 -5.22
C THR A 37 -13.27 10.68 -6.29
N ASP A 38 -12.78 9.50 -6.64
CA ASP A 38 -11.70 9.36 -7.61
C ASP A 38 -12.17 9.71 -9.03
N SER A 39 -11.24 10.23 -9.79
CA SER A 39 -11.40 10.45 -11.21
C SER A 39 -10.39 9.58 -11.96
N ALA A 40 -10.42 9.63 -13.29
CA ALA A 40 -9.47 8.87 -14.10
C ALA A 40 -8.01 9.23 -13.80
N ASP A 41 -7.78 10.45 -13.34
CA ASP A 41 -6.43 10.96 -13.07
C ASP A 41 -6.04 10.90 -11.60
N SER A 42 -6.90 10.38 -10.73
CA SER A 42 -6.59 10.29 -9.30
C SER A 42 -5.51 9.26 -9.03
N ASP A 43 -4.58 9.61 -8.14
CA ASP A 43 -3.58 8.68 -7.64
C ASP A 43 -4.25 7.61 -6.79
N ILE A 44 -3.68 6.43 -6.80
CA ILE A 44 -4.11 5.35 -5.92
C ILE A 44 -3.15 5.34 -4.75
N ASP A 45 -3.67 5.62 -3.55
CA ASP A 45 -2.87 5.70 -2.34
C ASP A 45 -3.02 4.40 -1.54
N LEU A 46 -1.89 3.74 -1.30
CA LEU A 46 -1.85 2.48 -0.58
C LEU A 46 -0.84 2.56 0.56
N LEU A 47 -1.17 1.88 1.63
CA LEU A 47 -0.27 1.73 2.76
C LEU A 47 -0.12 0.24 3.02
N VAL A 48 1.13 -0.24 2.99
CA VAL A 48 1.45 -1.66 3.12
C VAL A 48 2.21 -1.87 4.43
N LEU A 49 1.69 -2.74 5.27
CA LEU A 49 2.29 -3.00 6.58
C LEU A 49 2.94 -4.37 6.64
N SER A 50 4.15 -4.42 7.17
CA SER A 50 4.85 -5.67 7.43
C SER A 50 5.85 -5.48 8.57
N ASP A 51 5.97 -6.49 9.42
CA ASP A 51 6.98 -6.51 10.46
C ASP A 51 8.40 -6.39 9.90
N LYS A 52 8.61 -6.86 8.69
CA LYS A 52 9.93 -6.80 8.06
C LYS A 52 10.42 -5.37 7.85
N PHE A 53 9.51 -4.42 7.74
CA PHE A 53 9.89 -3.02 7.52
C PHE A 53 10.38 -2.32 8.78
N GLU A 54 10.14 -2.89 9.96
CA GLU A 54 10.52 -2.27 11.24
C GLU A 54 12.01 -2.02 11.34
N ASN A 55 12.81 -2.96 10.88
CA ASN A 55 14.26 -2.89 11.02
C ASN A 55 14.97 -2.47 9.73
N MET A 56 14.22 -2.02 8.75
CA MET A 56 14.77 -1.59 7.47
C MET A 56 14.99 -0.08 7.45
N ASN A 57 16.17 0.34 6.99
CA ASN A 57 16.39 1.74 6.67
C ASN A 57 15.78 2.03 5.29
N ILE A 58 15.85 3.30 4.87
CA ILE A 58 15.21 3.72 3.62
C ILE A 58 15.77 2.99 2.40
N PHE A 59 17.06 2.70 2.39
CA PHE A 59 17.69 2.00 1.27
C PHE A 59 17.26 0.54 1.20
N GLN A 60 17.14 -0.10 2.37
CA GLN A 60 16.68 -1.49 2.44
C GLN A 60 15.23 -1.60 2.00
N LYS A 61 14.38 -0.66 2.42
CA LYS A 61 12.98 -0.63 1.98
C LYS A 61 12.89 -0.43 0.47
N ALA A 62 13.66 0.50 -0.07
CA ALA A 62 13.67 0.76 -1.50
C ALA A 62 14.03 -0.50 -2.29
N LYS A 63 15.04 -1.23 -1.82
CA LYS A 63 15.45 -2.47 -2.48
C LYS A 63 14.37 -3.55 -2.38
N ALA A 64 13.77 -3.70 -1.21
CA ALA A 64 12.75 -4.73 -0.97
C ALA A 64 11.47 -4.47 -1.77
N THR A 65 11.19 -3.22 -2.11
CA THR A 65 9.96 -2.82 -2.80
C THR A 65 10.18 -2.46 -4.26
N ASP A 66 11.42 -2.58 -4.73
CA ASP A 66 11.78 -2.19 -6.09
C ASP A 66 10.97 -2.97 -7.12
N GLY A 67 10.36 -2.23 -8.04
CA GLY A 67 9.56 -2.81 -9.11
C GLY A 67 8.08 -2.91 -8.87
N LEU A 68 7.61 -2.88 -7.62
CA LEU A 68 6.19 -3.04 -7.34
C LEU A 68 5.36 -1.89 -7.90
N GLU A 69 5.77 -0.65 -7.62
CA GLU A 69 5.05 0.51 -8.11
C GLU A 69 4.98 0.52 -9.63
N TRP A 70 6.10 0.20 -10.28
CA TRP A 70 6.16 0.12 -11.73
C TRP A 70 5.17 -0.92 -12.29
N ILE A 71 5.11 -2.10 -11.67
CA ILE A 71 4.18 -3.15 -12.08
C ILE A 71 2.73 -2.64 -12.02
N LEU A 72 2.37 -2.01 -10.90
CA LEU A 72 1.01 -1.53 -10.70
C LEU A 72 0.67 -0.37 -11.64
N VAL A 73 1.56 0.59 -11.81
CA VAL A 73 1.35 1.70 -12.72
C VAL A 73 1.16 1.20 -14.15
N LYS A 74 2.00 0.27 -14.56
CA LYS A 74 1.92 -0.29 -15.92
C LYS A 74 0.60 -1.04 -16.15
N GLU A 75 0.17 -1.83 -15.16
CA GLU A 75 -1.02 -2.66 -15.30
C GLU A 75 -2.32 -1.84 -15.27
N TYR A 76 -2.39 -0.88 -14.36
CA TYR A 76 -3.65 -0.14 -14.12
C TYR A 76 -3.68 1.23 -14.78
N LYS A 77 -2.57 1.68 -15.35
CA LYS A 77 -2.48 2.96 -16.07
C LYS A 77 -2.84 4.15 -15.20
N LYS A 78 -2.52 4.07 -13.90
CA LYS A 78 -2.75 5.15 -12.93
C LYS A 78 -1.50 5.33 -12.08
N PRO A 79 -1.24 6.54 -11.59
CA PRO A 79 -0.17 6.74 -10.61
C PRO A 79 -0.51 6.02 -9.31
N PHE A 80 0.49 5.39 -8.70
CA PHE A 80 0.36 4.78 -7.40
C PHE A 80 1.30 5.45 -6.42
N ASP A 81 0.80 5.75 -5.23
CA ASP A 81 1.60 6.25 -4.13
C ASP A 81 1.54 5.21 -3.02
N ILE A 82 2.64 4.49 -2.84
CA ILE A 82 2.67 3.36 -1.91
C ILE A 82 3.63 3.67 -0.77
N LEU A 83 3.12 3.59 0.45
CA LEU A 83 3.90 3.80 1.65
C LEU A 83 4.05 2.48 2.40
N TYR A 84 5.24 2.27 2.99
CA TYR A 84 5.59 1.03 3.65
C TYR A 84 5.94 1.30 5.10
N TYR A 85 5.21 0.69 6.02
CA TYR A 85 5.41 0.86 7.45
C TYR A 85 5.35 -0.47 8.16
N SER A 86 5.85 -0.50 9.40
CA SER A 86 5.69 -1.66 10.27
C SER A 86 4.35 -1.59 11.01
N ASP A 87 3.94 -2.71 11.61
CA ASP A 87 2.77 -2.74 12.48
C ASP A 87 2.92 -1.76 13.64
N LYS A 88 4.11 -1.63 14.20
CA LYS A 88 4.36 -0.70 15.30
C LYS A 88 4.14 0.73 14.87
N ASP A 89 4.59 1.09 13.68
CA ASP A 89 4.35 2.44 13.14
C ASP A 89 2.87 2.70 12.98
N TRP A 90 2.13 1.71 12.48
CA TRP A 90 0.68 1.84 12.32
C TRP A 90 -0.02 2.06 13.66
N GLU A 91 0.36 1.32 14.69
CA GLU A 91 -0.28 1.40 16.00
C GLU A 91 0.12 2.64 16.79
N ASN A 92 1.38 3.06 16.68
CA ASN A 92 1.96 4.04 17.61
C ASN A 92 2.29 5.40 16.98
N SER A 93 2.36 5.49 15.66
CA SER A 93 2.76 6.74 15.02
C SER A 93 1.63 7.76 15.04
N ASN A 94 2.00 9.02 15.25
CA ASN A 94 1.09 10.16 15.17
C ASN A 94 1.25 10.92 13.85
N SER A 95 1.90 10.33 12.84
CA SER A 95 2.09 10.99 11.56
C SER A 95 0.74 11.31 10.92
N LEU A 96 0.68 12.40 10.16
CA LEU A 96 -0.55 12.81 9.49
C LEU A 96 -1.05 11.74 8.52
N ILE A 97 -0.15 11.08 7.81
CA ILE A 97 -0.52 10.06 6.83
C ILE A 97 -1.19 8.87 7.50
N ILE A 98 -0.60 8.38 8.58
CA ILE A 98 -1.17 7.22 9.30
C ILE A 98 -2.50 7.60 9.95
N THR A 99 -2.57 8.79 10.53
CA THR A 99 -3.82 9.28 11.13
C THR A 99 -4.92 9.38 10.08
N GLU A 100 -4.61 9.92 8.93
CA GLU A 100 -5.57 10.06 7.84
C GLU A 100 -6.01 8.70 7.31
N ALA A 101 -5.07 7.78 7.14
CA ALA A 101 -5.37 6.43 6.68
C ALA A 101 -6.28 5.69 7.65
N LYS A 102 -6.13 5.90 8.95
CA LYS A 102 -7.01 5.30 9.94
C LYS A 102 -8.43 5.85 9.88
N LYS A 103 -8.56 7.14 9.56
CA LYS A 103 -9.87 7.80 9.47
C LYS A 103 -10.62 7.43 8.20
N THR A 104 -9.94 7.50 7.05
CA THR A 104 -10.60 7.43 5.74
C THR A 104 -10.25 6.17 4.96
N GLY A 105 -9.26 5.40 5.42
CA GLY A 105 -8.78 4.24 4.70
C GLY A 105 -9.69 3.04 4.81
N THR A 106 -9.60 2.18 3.82
CA THR A 106 -10.29 0.89 3.81
C THR A 106 -9.23 -0.21 3.85
N ILE A 107 -9.36 -1.10 4.83
CA ILE A 107 -8.46 -2.25 4.93
C ILE A 107 -8.89 -3.26 3.88
N ILE A 108 -8.05 -3.52 2.89
CA ILE A 108 -8.35 -4.47 1.83
C ILE A 108 -7.70 -5.82 2.07
N TYR A 109 -6.79 -5.89 3.04
CA TYR A 109 -6.16 -7.15 3.45
C TYR A 109 -5.69 -7.03 4.90
N SER A 110 -5.96 -8.05 5.68
CA SER A 110 -5.45 -8.13 7.05
C SER A 110 -5.32 -9.58 7.50
#